data_0bab2d53468a92311eacb606fe2e31db
#
_entry.id   0bab2d53468a92311eacb606fe2e31db
#
_cell.length_a   1.000
_cell.length_b   1.000
_cell.length_c   1.000
_cell.angle_alpha   90.00
_cell.angle_beta   90.00
_cell.angle_gamma   90.00
#
_symmetry.space_group_name_H-M   'P 1'
#
loop_
_entity.id
_entity.type
_entity.pdbx_description
1 polymer ?
#
loop_
_entity_poly.entity_id
_entity_poly.type
_entity_poly.pdbx_seq_one_letter_code
_entity_poly.pdbx_strand_id
1 'polypeptide(L)'
;MDTGLRKRFINSNEEEKMMDHIYIAFVDTPGFFAALIRKFLKQRYVHVVIAADAMLTEAYSVGRRIPAIPFFSGFEREDKNKILHTFPTAFYRICELSCTKQQKQEIMERLHTDWRKRFHIHYAVIGLPFIVMGIPFYLKNQYTCSSYVARLLQEKGICVSEKHFSLVTPKDFFRYKKMRVIFEGELSEITSECPQCVLESVSAYE
;
A
#
# COMPACT_ATOMS: atom_id res chain seq x y z
N MET A 1 -29.86 -36.73 2.15
CA MET A 1 -29.50 -35.52 1.34
C MET A 1 -28.92 -34.38 2.20
N ASP A 2 -28.24 -34.64 3.34
CA ASP A 2 -27.88 -33.58 4.32
C ASP A 2 -26.37 -33.42 4.61
N THR A 3 -25.52 -34.27 4.01
CA THR A 3 -24.07 -34.22 4.27
C THR A 3 -23.31 -33.17 3.45
N GLY A 4 -23.86 -32.74 2.32
CA GLY A 4 -23.21 -31.76 1.44
C GLY A 4 -23.36 -30.30 1.91
N LEU A 5 -24.49 -29.96 2.53
CA LEU A 5 -24.74 -28.62 3.08
C LEU A 5 -23.92 -28.38 4.34
N ARG A 6 -23.85 -29.34 5.26
CA ARG A 6 -23.00 -29.23 6.46
C ARG A 6 -21.51 -29.02 6.14
N LYS A 7 -20.97 -29.72 5.16
CA LYS A 7 -19.57 -29.52 4.72
C LYS A 7 -19.32 -28.14 4.14
N ARG A 8 -20.28 -27.54 3.40
CA ARG A 8 -20.16 -26.17 2.88
C ARG A 8 -20.17 -25.13 4.01
N PHE A 9 -21.03 -25.27 5.01
CA PHE A 9 -21.11 -24.35 6.16
C PHE A 9 -19.88 -24.45 7.06
N ILE A 10 -19.34 -25.64 7.27
CA ILE A 10 -18.11 -25.84 8.08
C ILE A 10 -16.91 -25.23 7.37
N ASN A 11 -16.75 -25.44 6.05
CA ASN A 11 -15.66 -24.85 5.27
C ASN A 11 -15.75 -23.31 5.23
N SER A 12 -16.94 -22.72 5.03
CA SER A 12 -17.07 -21.27 5.01
C SER A 12 -16.72 -20.62 6.34
N ASN A 13 -17.11 -21.22 7.46
CA ASN A 13 -16.79 -20.71 8.81
C ASN A 13 -15.29 -20.86 9.16
N GLU A 14 -14.62 -21.91 8.70
CA GLU A 14 -13.18 -22.09 8.90
C GLU A 14 -12.37 -21.16 7.98
N GLU A 15 -12.79 -20.97 6.75
CA GLU A 15 -12.18 -20.01 5.80
C GLU A 15 -12.33 -18.58 6.32
N GLU A 16 -13.49 -18.18 6.80
CA GLU A 16 -13.73 -16.85 7.38
C GLU A 16 -12.91 -16.62 8.65
N LYS A 17 -12.72 -17.65 9.49
CA LYS A 17 -11.87 -17.60 10.68
C LYS A 17 -10.37 -17.51 10.36
N MET A 18 -9.96 -17.89 9.17
CA MET A 18 -8.57 -17.82 8.68
C MET A 18 -8.27 -16.53 7.90
N MET A 19 -9.28 -15.75 7.53
CA MET A 19 -9.11 -14.48 6.80
C MET A 19 -8.67 -13.36 7.74
N ASP A 20 -7.87 -12.47 7.18
CA ASP A 20 -7.41 -11.23 7.80
C ASP A 20 -7.23 -10.16 6.70
N HIS A 21 -6.79 -8.99 7.05
CA HIS A 21 -6.60 -7.90 6.12
C HIS A 21 -5.26 -7.20 6.33
N ILE A 22 -4.69 -6.76 5.22
CA ILE A 22 -3.67 -5.73 5.19
C ILE A 22 -4.24 -4.52 4.45
N TYR A 23 -3.60 -3.38 4.61
CA TYR A 23 -4.12 -2.12 4.10
C TYR A 23 -3.11 -1.50 3.14
N ILE A 24 -3.62 -1.01 2.02
CA ILE A 24 -2.83 -0.30 1.00
C ILE A 24 -3.34 1.14 0.94
N ALA A 25 -2.50 2.08 1.32
CA ALA A 25 -2.82 3.49 1.22
C ALA A 25 -2.18 4.10 -0.03
N PHE A 26 -2.98 4.83 -0.78
CA PHE A 26 -2.57 5.64 -1.91
C PHE A 26 -2.51 7.09 -1.47
N VAL A 27 -1.38 7.74 -1.71
CA VAL A 27 -1.11 9.05 -1.15
C VAL A 27 -0.94 10.07 -2.25
N ASP A 28 -1.63 11.19 -2.10
CA ASP A 28 -1.46 12.41 -2.88
C ASP A 28 -0.92 13.51 -1.96
N THR A 29 0.35 13.85 -2.12
CA THR A 29 0.99 14.95 -1.39
C THR A 29 1.30 16.09 -2.34
N PRO A 30 1.17 17.36 -1.89
CA PRO A 30 1.65 18.49 -2.67
C PRO A 30 3.17 18.45 -2.86
N GLY A 31 3.67 19.19 -3.83
CA GLY A 31 5.10 19.39 -4.08
C GLY A 31 5.53 19.08 -5.50
N PHE A 32 6.68 19.67 -5.87
CA PHE A 32 7.20 19.61 -7.25
C PHE A 32 7.45 18.18 -7.75
N PHE A 33 8.07 17.34 -6.92
CA PHE A 33 8.39 15.95 -7.31
C PHE A 33 7.12 15.12 -7.51
N ALA A 34 6.12 15.30 -6.64
CA ALA A 34 4.83 14.65 -6.80
C ALA A 34 4.10 15.13 -8.06
N ALA A 35 4.17 16.44 -8.37
CA ALA A 35 3.63 17.01 -9.61
C ALA A 35 4.29 16.44 -10.86
N LEU A 36 5.61 16.26 -10.82
CA LEU A 36 6.37 15.63 -11.90
C LEU A 36 5.90 14.20 -12.16
N ILE A 37 5.81 13.38 -11.09
CA ILE A 37 5.35 11.99 -11.19
C ILE A 37 3.90 11.95 -11.70
N ARG A 38 3.00 12.80 -11.19
CA ARG A 38 1.61 12.90 -11.68
C ARG A 38 1.55 13.16 -13.17
N LYS A 39 2.38 14.08 -13.68
CA LYS A 39 2.44 14.43 -15.09
C LYS A 39 2.90 13.23 -15.96
N PHE A 40 3.93 12.50 -15.52
CA PHE A 40 4.45 11.34 -16.26
C PHE A 40 3.50 10.14 -16.19
N LEU A 41 2.97 9.80 -15.03
CA LEU A 41 2.12 8.62 -14.86
C LEU A 41 0.64 8.90 -15.15
N LYS A 42 0.25 10.17 -15.37
CA LYS A 42 -1.15 10.60 -15.59
C LYS A 42 -2.12 10.02 -14.55
N GLN A 43 -1.76 10.15 -13.27
CA GLN A 43 -2.56 9.64 -12.16
C GLN A 43 -2.48 10.59 -10.95
N ARG A 44 -3.55 10.63 -10.12
CA ARG A 44 -3.63 11.46 -8.91
C ARG A 44 -2.65 10.99 -7.84
N TYR A 45 -2.77 9.74 -7.45
CA TYR A 45 -1.99 9.16 -6.37
C TYR A 45 -0.61 8.74 -6.88
N VAL A 46 0.43 9.27 -6.24
CA VAL A 46 1.82 9.11 -6.68
C VAL A 46 2.63 8.22 -5.75
N HIS A 47 2.06 7.82 -4.62
CA HIS A 47 2.75 7.04 -3.61
C HIS A 47 1.87 5.90 -3.08
N VAL A 48 2.48 4.76 -2.74
CA VAL A 48 1.83 3.57 -2.19
C VAL A 48 2.50 3.21 -0.88
N VAL A 49 1.66 3.00 0.13
CA VAL A 49 2.03 2.59 1.49
C VAL A 49 1.35 1.28 1.80
N ILE A 50 2.02 0.37 2.49
CA ILE A 50 1.44 -0.86 3.03
C ILE A 50 1.37 -0.76 4.55
N ALA A 51 0.24 -1.15 5.15
CA ALA A 51 0.01 -1.01 6.58
C ALA A 51 -0.64 -2.25 7.19
N ALA A 52 -0.39 -2.44 8.48
CA ALA A 52 -0.98 -3.50 9.30
C ALA A 52 -2.46 -3.25 9.64
N ASP A 53 -2.85 -1.98 9.71
CA ASP A 53 -4.17 -1.52 10.16
C ASP A 53 -4.68 -0.32 9.37
N ALA A 54 -6.01 -0.10 9.43
CA ALA A 54 -6.70 0.97 8.72
C ALA A 54 -6.29 2.38 9.20
N MET A 55 -5.84 2.50 10.45
CA MET A 55 -5.41 3.77 11.04
C MET A 55 -3.97 4.13 10.69
N LEU A 56 -3.28 3.28 9.91
CA LEU A 56 -1.87 3.47 9.52
C LEU A 56 -0.94 3.65 10.74
N THR A 57 -1.21 2.94 11.86
CA THR A 57 -0.37 3.02 13.06
C THR A 57 0.97 2.32 12.85
N GLU A 58 0.94 1.28 12.02
CA GLU A 58 2.12 0.58 11.57
C GLU A 58 2.09 0.48 10.04
N ALA A 59 2.78 1.41 9.38
CA ALA A 59 2.78 1.57 7.94
C ALA A 59 4.19 1.73 7.39
N TYR A 60 4.42 1.21 6.18
CA TYR A 60 5.74 1.17 5.54
C TYR A 60 5.66 1.51 4.07
N SER A 61 6.72 2.15 3.57
CA SER A 61 6.85 2.43 2.14
C SER A 61 8.31 2.49 1.70
N VAL A 62 8.52 2.50 0.39
CA VAL A 62 9.78 2.97 -0.20
C VAL A 62 9.52 4.36 -0.74
N GLY A 63 10.02 5.36 -0.03
CA GLY A 63 9.73 6.75 -0.31
C GLY A 63 10.80 7.70 0.21
N ARG A 64 10.43 8.95 0.43
CA ARG A 64 11.33 9.97 0.98
C ARG A 64 11.52 9.75 2.48
N ARG A 65 12.77 9.62 2.91
CA ARG A 65 13.14 9.53 4.33
C ARG A 65 12.87 10.84 5.08
N ILE A 66 13.08 11.94 4.37
CA ILE A 66 12.73 13.28 4.84
C ILE A 66 11.75 13.83 3.83
N PRO A 67 10.49 14.10 4.23
CA PRO A 67 9.45 14.54 3.29
C PRO A 67 9.83 15.78 2.48
N ALA A 68 10.61 16.70 3.08
CA ALA A 68 11.09 17.91 2.44
C ALA A 68 12.25 17.69 1.44
N ILE A 69 13.00 16.56 1.53
CA ILE A 69 14.19 16.30 0.71
C ILE A 69 13.94 15.14 -0.27
N PRO A 70 13.75 15.40 -1.57
CA PRO A 70 13.33 14.37 -2.52
C PRO A 70 14.41 13.30 -2.81
N PHE A 71 15.69 13.65 -2.70
CA PHE A 71 16.80 12.75 -3.05
C PHE A 71 17.19 11.79 -1.94
N PHE A 72 16.78 12.06 -0.71
CA PHE A 72 17.05 11.18 0.43
C PHE A 72 15.88 10.22 0.63
N SER A 73 15.92 9.11 -0.08
CA SER A 73 14.80 8.17 -0.19
C SER A 73 15.24 6.72 -0.02
N GLY A 74 14.34 5.89 0.47
CA GLY A 74 14.55 4.46 0.73
C GLY A 74 13.38 3.85 1.45
N PHE A 75 13.58 2.70 2.11
CA PHE A 75 12.53 2.05 2.90
C PHE A 75 12.37 2.75 4.25
N GLU A 76 11.14 3.14 4.55
CA GLU A 76 10.80 3.87 5.77
C GLU A 76 9.50 3.37 6.41
N ARG A 77 9.44 3.54 7.73
CA ARG A 77 8.17 3.49 8.48
C ARG A 77 7.53 4.86 8.39
N GLU A 78 6.30 4.89 7.93
CA GLU A 78 5.54 6.15 7.79
C GLU A 78 5.15 6.70 9.16
N ASP A 79 5.34 8.00 9.34
CA ASP A 79 4.93 8.74 10.53
C ASP A 79 3.89 9.79 10.13
N LYS A 80 2.65 9.57 10.53
CA LYS A 80 1.52 10.46 10.20
C LYS A 80 1.75 11.88 10.68
N ASN A 81 2.26 12.06 11.89
CA ASN A 81 2.49 13.39 12.46
C ASN A 81 3.54 14.17 11.66
N LYS A 82 4.60 13.48 11.25
CA LYS A 82 5.66 14.07 10.42
C LYS A 82 5.15 14.44 9.03
N ILE A 83 4.27 13.59 8.46
CA ILE A 83 3.65 13.88 7.16
C ILE A 83 2.70 15.07 7.28
N LEU A 84 1.82 15.10 8.28
CA LEU A 84 0.90 16.21 8.52
C LEU A 84 1.62 17.53 8.76
N HIS A 85 2.72 17.53 9.53
CA HIS A 85 3.53 18.72 9.74
C HIS A 85 4.12 19.27 8.42
N THR A 86 4.53 18.37 7.50
CA THR A 86 5.16 18.78 6.23
C THR A 86 4.13 19.06 5.14
N PHE A 87 3.04 18.29 5.12
CA PHE A 87 1.98 18.32 4.13
C PHE A 87 0.60 18.29 4.81
N PRO A 88 0.12 19.42 5.35
CA PRO A 88 -1.15 19.48 6.08
C PRO A 88 -2.36 19.00 5.27
N THR A 89 -2.32 19.17 3.94
CA THR A 89 -3.37 18.79 2.99
C THR A 89 -3.07 17.47 2.28
N ALA A 90 -2.27 16.57 2.91
CA ALA A 90 -2.01 15.25 2.37
C ALA A 90 -3.32 14.45 2.27
N PHE A 91 -3.63 13.97 1.08
CA PHE A 91 -4.88 13.26 0.79
C PHE A 91 -4.59 11.75 0.63
N TYR A 92 -5.38 10.94 1.30
CA TYR A 92 -5.21 9.50 1.38
C TYR A 92 -6.43 8.77 0.84
N ARG A 93 -6.18 7.65 0.18
CA ARG A 93 -7.19 6.63 -0.13
C ARG A 93 -6.69 5.32 0.43
N ILE A 94 -7.40 4.78 1.42
CA ILE A 94 -7.04 3.52 2.08
C ILE A 94 -7.94 2.42 1.54
N CYS A 95 -7.30 1.35 1.11
CA CYS A 95 -7.97 0.15 0.63
C CYS A 95 -7.61 -1.03 1.54
N GLU A 96 -8.61 -1.81 1.87
CA GLU A 96 -8.47 -3.09 2.52
C GLU A 96 -8.19 -4.17 1.48
N LEU A 97 -7.23 -5.02 1.74
CA LEU A 97 -6.87 -6.18 0.93
C LEU A 97 -6.98 -7.45 1.77
N SER A 98 -7.92 -8.30 1.41
CA SER A 98 -8.11 -9.59 2.08
C SER A 98 -6.91 -10.52 1.87
N CYS A 99 -6.47 -11.13 2.95
CA CYS A 99 -5.39 -12.13 2.96
C CYS A 99 -5.66 -13.17 4.06
N THR A 100 -4.90 -14.25 4.09
CA THR A 100 -4.93 -15.15 5.22
C THR A 100 -4.13 -14.59 6.40
N LYS A 101 -4.44 -15.05 7.61
CA LYS A 101 -3.65 -14.71 8.81
C LYS A 101 -2.16 -15.03 8.63
N GLN A 102 -1.87 -16.16 8.01
CA GLN A 102 -0.49 -16.55 7.71
C GLN A 102 0.18 -15.55 6.74
N GLN A 103 -0.50 -15.18 5.64
CA GLN A 103 0.03 -14.20 4.69
C GLN A 103 0.30 -12.85 5.36
N LYS A 104 -0.64 -12.38 6.21
CA LYS A 104 -0.46 -11.14 6.97
C LYS A 104 0.77 -11.23 7.87
N GLN A 105 0.89 -12.30 8.65
CA GLN A 105 2.04 -12.51 9.52
C GLN A 105 3.36 -12.48 8.74
N GLU A 106 3.44 -13.24 7.65
CA GLU A 106 4.65 -13.30 6.81
C GLU A 106 4.98 -11.96 6.14
N ILE A 107 3.95 -11.18 5.76
CA ILE A 107 4.12 -9.82 5.22
C ILE A 107 4.71 -8.91 6.31
N MET A 108 4.15 -8.93 7.51
CA MET A 108 4.62 -8.10 8.63
C MET A 108 6.04 -8.48 9.07
N GLU A 109 6.36 -9.76 9.17
CA GLU A 109 7.72 -10.24 9.46
C GLU A 109 8.73 -9.75 8.42
N ARG A 110 8.35 -9.74 7.14
CA ARG A 110 9.19 -9.21 6.07
C ARG A 110 9.36 -7.71 6.18
N LEU A 111 8.30 -6.94 6.46
CA LEU A 111 8.36 -5.49 6.68
C LEU A 111 9.28 -5.14 7.86
N HIS A 112 9.16 -5.86 8.98
CA HIS A 112 10.03 -5.68 10.15
C HIS A 112 11.50 -6.01 9.82
N THR A 113 11.74 -7.04 9.03
CA THR A 113 13.10 -7.42 8.61
C THR A 113 13.71 -6.34 7.70
N ASP A 114 12.93 -5.85 6.74
CA ASP A 114 13.36 -4.82 5.81
C ASP A 114 13.54 -3.46 6.54
N TRP A 115 12.73 -3.18 7.57
CA TRP A 115 12.93 -2.01 8.44
C TRP A 115 14.27 -2.06 9.18
N ARG A 116 14.64 -3.21 9.73
CA ARG A 116 15.97 -3.38 10.35
C ARG A 116 17.11 -3.18 9.36
N LYS A 117 16.90 -3.49 8.09
CA LYS A 117 17.86 -3.36 6.98
C LYS A 117 17.59 -2.16 6.06
N ARG A 118 16.80 -1.18 6.49
CA ARG A 118 16.28 -0.09 5.65
C ARG A 118 17.35 0.70 4.89
N PHE A 119 18.55 0.82 5.43
CA PHE A 119 19.64 1.53 4.77
C PHE A 119 20.20 0.81 3.54
N HIS A 120 19.88 -0.48 3.36
CA HIS A 120 20.24 -1.25 2.17
C HIS A 120 19.15 -1.24 1.09
N ILE A 121 17.99 -0.65 1.38
CA ILE A 121 16.88 -0.54 0.42
C ILE A 121 16.78 0.90 -0.04
N HIS A 122 16.87 1.11 -1.36
CA HIS A 122 16.94 2.42 -1.99
C HIS A 122 15.78 2.66 -2.94
N TYR A 123 15.49 3.92 -3.20
CA TYR A 123 14.49 4.27 -4.21
C TYR A 123 15.07 4.12 -5.63
N ALA A 124 14.32 3.47 -6.52
CA ALA A 124 14.75 3.17 -7.88
C ALA A 124 14.58 4.38 -8.83
N VAL A 125 15.32 5.47 -8.60
CA VAL A 125 15.25 6.67 -9.45
C VAL A 125 15.59 6.34 -10.91
N ILE A 126 16.63 5.54 -11.12
CA ILE A 126 17.07 5.11 -12.46
C ILE A 126 16.02 4.27 -13.18
N GLY A 127 15.16 3.56 -12.42
CA GLY A 127 14.07 2.73 -12.94
C GLY A 127 12.90 3.53 -13.52
N LEU A 128 12.71 4.79 -13.14
CA LEU A 128 11.54 5.58 -13.57
C LEU A 128 11.40 5.73 -15.09
N PRO A 129 12.44 6.05 -15.89
CA PRO A 129 12.34 6.09 -17.34
C PRO A 129 11.90 4.75 -17.95
N PHE A 130 12.38 3.64 -17.41
CA PHE A 130 12.04 2.29 -17.88
C PHE A 130 10.57 1.94 -17.63
N ILE A 131 9.99 2.42 -16.52
CA ILE A 131 8.54 2.28 -16.26
C ILE A 131 7.73 2.98 -17.37
N VAL A 132 8.14 4.20 -17.76
CA VAL A 132 7.47 4.95 -18.83
C VAL A 132 7.58 4.24 -20.19
N MET A 133 8.73 3.62 -20.46
CA MET A 133 8.97 2.84 -21.67
C MET A 133 8.34 1.44 -21.65
N GLY A 134 7.81 0.99 -20.51
CA GLY A 134 7.27 -0.37 -20.34
C GLY A 134 8.34 -1.47 -20.35
N ILE A 135 9.61 -1.12 -20.10
CA ILE A 135 10.75 -2.06 -20.12
C ILE A 135 11.05 -2.50 -18.69
N PRO A 136 10.98 -3.81 -18.34
CA PRO A 136 11.35 -4.29 -17.02
C PRO A 136 12.81 -3.96 -16.69
N PHE A 137 13.01 -3.23 -15.59
CA PHE A 137 14.34 -2.89 -15.11
C PHE A 137 14.38 -3.01 -13.59
N TYR A 138 15.35 -3.74 -13.06
CA TYR A 138 15.51 -3.93 -11.63
C TYR A 138 16.99 -4.00 -11.25
N LEU A 139 17.39 -3.18 -10.32
CA LEU A 139 18.66 -3.29 -9.61
C LEU A 139 18.41 -3.80 -8.19
N LYS A 140 19.28 -4.66 -7.70
CA LYS A 140 19.16 -5.29 -6.38
C LYS A 140 18.92 -4.24 -5.30
N ASN A 141 17.90 -4.46 -4.47
CA ASN A 141 17.47 -3.60 -3.38
C ASN A 141 17.04 -2.17 -3.80
N GLN A 142 16.69 -1.98 -5.08
CA GLN A 142 16.13 -0.71 -5.56
C GLN A 142 14.68 -0.89 -5.99
N TYR A 143 13.79 -0.11 -5.41
CA TYR A 143 12.35 -0.20 -5.64
C TYR A 143 11.73 1.18 -5.75
N THR A 144 10.65 1.30 -6.52
CA THR A 144 9.65 2.34 -6.30
C THR A 144 8.70 1.91 -5.17
N CYS A 145 7.88 2.82 -4.64
CA CYS A 145 6.89 2.47 -3.62
C CYS A 145 5.96 1.33 -4.08
N SER A 146 5.40 1.44 -5.28
CA SER A 146 4.50 0.44 -5.85
C SER A 146 5.19 -0.86 -6.20
N SER A 147 6.42 -0.82 -6.74
CA SER A 147 7.15 -2.03 -7.10
C SER A 147 7.58 -2.86 -5.89
N TYR A 148 7.90 -2.21 -4.78
CA TYR A 148 8.21 -2.87 -3.51
C TYR A 148 6.97 -3.63 -3.00
N VAL A 149 5.84 -2.93 -2.87
CA VAL A 149 4.60 -3.53 -2.38
C VAL A 149 4.13 -4.66 -3.30
N ALA A 150 4.16 -4.44 -4.62
CA ALA A 150 3.77 -5.48 -5.58
C ALA A 150 4.61 -6.74 -5.46
N ARG A 151 5.95 -6.60 -5.33
CA ARG A 151 6.85 -7.73 -5.15
C ARG A 151 6.61 -8.45 -3.83
N LEU A 152 6.50 -7.70 -2.73
CA LEU A 152 6.21 -8.26 -1.41
C LEU A 152 4.93 -9.11 -1.42
N LEU A 153 3.85 -8.57 -1.99
CA LEU A 153 2.56 -9.26 -2.10
C LEU A 153 2.68 -10.51 -2.99
N GLN A 154 3.36 -10.40 -4.12
CA GLN A 154 3.58 -11.52 -5.05
C GLN A 154 4.37 -12.65 -4.38
N GLU A 155 5.41 -12.35 -3.60
CA GLU A 155 6.18 -13.33 -2.82
C GLU A 155 5.31 -14.06 -1.77
N LYS A 156 4.15 -13.50 -1.40
CA LYS A 156 3.15 -14.09 -0.48
C LYS A 156 1.90 -14.63 -1.19
N GLY A 157 1.98 -14.81 -2.50
CA GLY A 157 0.90 -15.40 -3.30
C GLY A 157 -0.25 -14.44 -3.64
N ILE A 158 -0.09 -13.13 -3.39
CA ILE A 158 -1.08 -12.10 -3.73
C ILE A 158 -0.58 -11.35 -4.96
N CYS A 159 -1.09 -11.71 -6.14
CA CYS A 159 -0.69 -11.09 -7.41
C CYS A 159 -1.62 -9.92 -7.75
N VAL A 160 -1.17 -8.69 -7.57
CA VAL A 160 -1.96 -7.48 -7.87
C VAL A 160 -1.89 -7.05 -9.34
N SER A 161 -0.94 -7.56 -10.10
CA SER A 161 -0.74 -7.28 -11.51
C SER A 161 0.04 -8.40 -12.18
N GLU A 162 -0.27 -8.69 -13.44
CA GLU A 162 0.47 -9.66 -14.28
C GLU A 162 1.81 -9.10 -14.80
N LYS A 163 2.03 -7.79 -14.66
CA LYS A 163 3.28 -7.15 -15.05
C LYS A 163 4.44 -7.61 -14.17
N HIS A 164 5.65 -7.53 -14.72
CA HIS A 164 6.84 -7.61 -13.88
C HIS A 164 6.78 -6.56 -12.77
N PHE A 165 7.11 -6.93 -11.53
CA PHE A 165 6.93 -6.05 -10.36
C PHE A 165 7.56 -4.66 -10.53
N SER A 166 8.70 -4.55 -11.26
CA SER A 166 9.38 -3.28 -11.50
C SER A 166 8.59 -2.28 -12.37
N LEU A 167 7.58 -2.76 -13.10
CA LEU A 167 6.68 -1.95 -13.93
C LEU A 167 5.36 -1.62 -13.25
N VAL A 168 5.13 -2.15 -12.04
CA VAL A 168 3.88 -1.90 -11.31
C VAL A 168 3.87 -0.46 -10.80
N THR A 169 2.80 0.25 -11.11
CA THR A 169 2.53 1.62 -10.70
C THR A 169 1.35 1.68 -9.72
N PRO A 170 1.13 2.77 -8.98
CA PRO A 170 -0.07 2.91 -8.15
C PRO A 170 -1.37 2.64 -8.92
N LYS A 171 -1.43 2.98 -10.23
CA LYS A 171 -2.60 2.75 -11.09
C LYS A 171 -2.93 1.26 -11.28
N ASP A 172 -1.95 0.38 -11.22
CA ASP A 172 -2.16 -1.06 -11.39
C ASP A 172 -2.91 -1.65 -10.19
N PHE A 173 -2.69 -1.13 -9.00
CA PHE A 173 -3.43 -1.50 -7.80
C PHE A 173 -4.91 -1.14 -7.90
N PHE A 174 -5.28 0.02 -8.47
CA PHE A 174 -6.69 0.39 -8.66
C PHE A 174 -7.48 -0.56 -9.55
N ARG A 175 -6.80 -1.30 -10.41
CA ARG A 175 -7.41 -2.31 -11.28
C ARG A 175 -7.63 -3.64 -10.58
N TYR A 176 -7.03 -3.83 -9.42
CA TYR A 176 -7.15 -5.08 -8.67
C TYR A 176 -8.47 -5.13 -7.89
N LYS A 177 -9.41 -5.91 -8.41
CA LYS A 177 -10.81 -5.96 -7.94
C LYS A 177 -11.00 -6.51 -6.50
N LYS A 178 -9.96 -7.12 -5.90
CA LYS A 178 -10.05 -7.69 -4.55
C LYS A 178 -9.67 -6.69 -3.45
N MET A 179 -9.51 -5.42 -3.78
CA MET A 179 -9.33 -4.34 -2.81
C MET A 179 -10.64 -3.57 -2.62
N ARG A 180 -11.01 -3.33 -1.36
CA ARG A 180 -12.16 -2.53 -0.97
C ARG A 180 -11.68 -1.18 -0.43
N VAL A 181 -12.19 -0.07 -0.97
CA VAL A 181 -11.93 1.26 -0.42
C VAL A 181 -12.66 1.37 0.92
N ILE A 182 -11.94 1.79 1.97
CA ILE A 182 -12.51 1.96 3.32
C ILE A 182 -12.41 3.41 3.81
N PHE A 183 -11.55 4.21 3.18
CA PHE A 183 -11.41 5.63 3.49
C PHE A 183 -10.89 6.38 2.26
N GLU A 184 -11.38 7.61 2.05
CA GLU A 184 -10.84 8.55 1.09
C GLU A 184 -11.07 9.99 1.61
N GLY A 185 -9.99 10.67 2.03
CA GLY A 185 -10.05 11.98 2.66
C GLY A 185 -8.67 12.52 3.01
N GLU A 186 -8.64 13.60 3.78
CA GLU A 186 -7.39 14.18 4.29
C GLU A 186 -6.80 13.31 5.41
N LEU A 187 -5.47 13.26 5.49
CA LEU A 187 -4.77 12.48 6.53
C LEU A 187 -5.15 12.94 7.95
N SER A 188 -5.48 14.24 8.12
CA SER A 188 -5.95 14.83 9.38
C SER A 188 -7.21 14.13 9.93
N GLU A 189 -8.09 13.68 9.06
CA GLU A 189 -9.34 13.01 9.43
C GLU A 189 -9.07 11.62 10.05
N ILE A 190 -8.03 10.91 9.59
CA ILE A 190 -7.64 9.59 10.14
C ILE A 190 -7.13 9.70 11.58
N THR A 191 -6.58 10.85 11.96
CA THR A 191 -5.99 11.05 13.31
C THR A 191 -7.01 11.42 14.38
N SER A 192 -8.20 11.88 13.98
CA SER A 192 -9.23 12.45 14.87
C SER A 192 -10.38 11.49 15.19
N GLU A 193 -10.54 10.38 14.44
CA GLU A 193 -11.71 9.51 14.58
C GLU A 193 -11.38 8.09 15.08
N CYS A 194 -12.30 7.55 15.89
CA CYS A 194 -12.28 6.14 16.32
C CYS A 194 -12.54 5.21 15.10
N PRO A 195 -11.91 4.02 15.03
CA PRO A 195 -12.08 3.08 13.92
C PRO A 195 -13.54 2.71 13.58
N GLN A 196 -14.45 2.82 14.53
CA GLN A 196 -15.88 2.53 14.35
C GLN A 196 -16.61 3.60 13.52
N CYS A 197 -16.19 4.89 13.59
CA CYS A 197 -16.84 5.98 12.85
C CYS A 197 -16.50 5.97 11.35
N VAL A 198 -15.33 5.44 10.97
CA VAL A 198 -14.90 5.37 9.56
C VAL A 198 -15.76 4.38 8.77
N LEU A 199 -16.21 3.29 9.39
CA LEU A 199 -17.05 2.28 8.73
C LEU A 199 -18.49 2.78 8.49
N GLU A 200 -19.01 3.67 9.33
CA GLU A 200 -20.37 4.22 9.19
C GLU A 200 -20.44 5.31 8.10
N SER A 201 -19.37 6.10 7.91
CA SER A 201 -19.34 7.16 6.89
C SER A 201 -19.34 6.63 5.45
N VAL A 202 -18.79 5.45 5.21
CA VAL A 202 -18.76 4.83 3.87
C VAL A 202 -20.12 4.26 3.47
N SER A 203 -20.94 3.78 4.45
CA SER A 203 -22.27 3.25 4.18
C SER A 203 -23.33 4.32 3.84
N ALA A 204 -23.02 5.59 4.05
CA ALA A 204 -23.94 6.71 3.78
C ALA A 204 -23.84 7.26 2.35
N TYR A 205 -22.93 6.74 1.51
CA TYR A 205 -22.72 7.18 0.12
C TYR A 205 -23.03 6.08 -0.93
N GLU A 206 -23.68 4.98 -0.52
CA GLU A 206 -24.37 4.03 -1.41
C GLU A 206 -25.90 4.36 -1.43
#